data_1f269aa622af9eda307f07f2e7e73c4e
#
_entry.id   1f269aa622af9eda307f07f2e7e73c4e
#
_cell.length_a   1.000
_cell.length_b   1.000
_cell.length_c   1.000
_cell.angle_alpha   90.00
_cell.angle_beta   90.00
_cell.angle_gamma   90.00
#
_symmetry.space_group_name_H-M   'P 1'
#
loop_
_entity.id
_entity.type
_entity.pdbx_description
1 polymer ?
#
loop_
_entity_poly.entity_id
_entity_poly.type
_entity_poly.pdbx_seq_one_letter_code
_entity_poly.pdbx_strand_id
1 'polypeptide(L)'
;MTKPIILTGDRPTGKLHLGHYVGSLKNRVLLQNEDKYNMFVFLADQQALTDHAKESEIIKESIGNVALDYLSVGLDPTKSTIFIQSQIPELAELTMYYMNLVSLARLERNPTVKTEIAQKGFGESIPTGFLVYPISQAADITAFKANYVPVGNDQKPMIEQTREIARSFNHTYHCDILVEPEGIYPENEAAGRLPGLDGNAKMSKSLGNGIFLSDDEDTVRKKVMSMYTDPNHIRVEDPGQIEGNMVFHYLDIFGRKEDATTIAEMKEHYQRGGLGDVKTKRYLLEILERELAPIRERRLEYAKDMGEVFRMLEKGSQAAREVAGQTLAEVKEAMGIKYF
;
A
#
# COMPACT_ATOMS: atom_id res chain seq x y z
N MET A 1 -21.74 20.24 -4.74
CA MET A 1 -21.34 18.93 -5.30
C MET A 1 -20.67 18.13 -4.20
N THR A 2 -20.99 16.87 -4.06
CA THR A 2 -20.32 15.97 -3.12
C THR A 2 -18.87 15.74 -3.60
N LYS A 3 -17.91 15.73 -2.66
CA LYS A 3 -16.52 15.43 -3.01
C LYS A 3 -16.41 14.01 -3.59
N PRO A 4 -15.59 13.78 -4.63
CA PRO A 4 -15.33 12.42 -5.12
C PRO A 4 -14.68 11.57 -4.04
N ILE A 5 -14.89 10.26 -4.11
CA ILE A 5 -14.45 9.30 -3.11
C ILE A 5 -13.16 8.62 -3.55
N ILE A 6 -12.17 8.59 -2.67
CA ILE A 6 -10.97 7.76 -2.78
C ILE A 6 -11.08 6.59 -1.82
N LEU A 7 -10.82 5.38 -2.30
CA LEU A 7 -10.61 4.20 -1.47
C LEU A 7 -9.18 3.68 -1.64
N THR A 8 -8.51 3.39 -0.54
CA THR A 8 -7.17 2.80 -0.53
C THR A 8 -6.95 2.01 0.75
N GLY A 9 -5.97 1.11 0.77
CA GLY A 9 -5.67 0.32 1.96
C GLY A 9 -4.44 -0.55 1.78
N ASP A 10 -4.05 -1.21 2.86
CA ASP A 10 -2.95 -2.19 2.87
C ASP A 10 -3.37 -3.46 3.60
N ARG A 11 -2.81 -4.59 3.18
CA ARG A 11 -2.94 -5.85 3.89
C ARG A 11 -2.07 -5.83 5.15
N PRO A 12 -2.65 -6.04 6.35
CA PRO A 12 -1.91 -6.02 7.61
C PRO A 12 -1.13 -7.34 7.80
N THR A 13 -0.07 -7.54 7.04
CA THR A 13 0.81 -8.70 7.08
C THR A 13 2.18 -8.37 7.69
N GLY A 14 2.21 -7.50 8.69
CA GLY A 14 3.41 -6.99 9.38
C GLY A 14 3.60 -5.48 9.19
N LYS A 15 4.66 -4.96 9.77
CA LYS A 15 5.03 -3.54 9.77
C LYS A 15 5.23 -2.99 8.35
N LEU A 16 4.94 -1.70 8.14
CA LEU A 16 5.19 -1.04 6.87
C LEU A 16 6.65 -0.55 6.78
N HIS A 17 7.20 -0.57 5.57
CA HIS A 17 8.59 -0.18 5.30
C HIS A 17 8.65 1.01 4.31
N LEU A 18 9.84 1.55 4.08
CA LEU A 18 10.06 2.70 3.19
C LEU A 18 9.47 2.50 1.78
N GLY A 19 9.42 1.26 1.27
CA GLY A 19 8.77 0.97 0.00
C GLY A 19 7.26 1.27 0.00
N HIS A 20 6.54 0.99 1.11
CA HIS A 20 5.14 1.38 1.26
C HIS A 20 5.01 2.90 1.40
N TYR A 21 5.95 3.53 2.14
CA TYR A 21 5.94 4.97 2.34
C TYR A 21 6.03 5.73 1.01
N VAL A 22 7.07 5.44 0.22
CA VAL A 22 7.29 6.11 -1.07
C VAL A 22 6.24 5.70 -2.12
N GLY A 23 5.93 4.41 -2.17
CA GLY A 23 5.02 3.87 -3.19
C GLY A 23 3.55 4.23 -3.00
N SER A 24 3.14 4.57 -1.77
CA SER A 24 1.71 4.75 -1.49
C SER A 24 1.42 5.77 -0.39
N LEU A 25 1.96 5.62 0.83
CA LEU A 25 1.51 6.39 2.00
C LEU A 25 1.75 7.89 1.84
N LYS A 26 2.89 8.29 1.30
CA LYS A 26 3.23 9.71 1.06
C LYS A 26 2.19 10.38 0.15
N ASN A 27 1.78 9.69 -0.91
CA ASN A 27 0.76 10.18 -1.84
C ASN A 27 -0.63 10.24 -1.17
N ARG A 28 -0.98 9.26 -0.33
CA ARG A 28 -2.24 9.29 0.42
C ARG A 28 -2.36 10.52 1.32
N VAL A 29 -1.28 10.87 2.02
CA VAL A 29 -1.23 12.09 2.85
C VAL A 29 -1.37 13.35 2.02
N LEU A 30 -0.76 13.40 0.83
CA LEU A 30 -0.92 14.53 -0.10
C LEU A 30 -2.39 14.67 -0.56
N LEU A 31 -2.99 13.58 -1.05
CA LEU A 31 -4.40 13.55 -1.48
C LEU A 31 -5.37 13.95 -0.35
N GLN A 32 -5.13 13.46 0.87
CA GLN A 32 -5.89 13.85 2.05
C GLN A 32 -5.83 15.36 2.29
N ASN A 33 -4.63 15.95 2.19
CA ASN A 33 -4.40 17.35 2.50
C ASN A 33 -4.87 18.32 1.40
N GLU A 34 -5.14 17.82 0.19
CA GLU A 34 -5.80 18.61 -0.85
C GLU A 34 -7.24 19.00 -0.50
N ASP A 35 -7.86 18.29 0.44
CA ASP A 35 -9.26 18.49 0.88
C ASP A 35 -10.30 18.47 -0.26
N LYS A 36 -9.96 17.81 -1.37
CA LYS A 36 -10.83 17.68 -2.55
C LYS A 36 -11.64 16.38 -2.54
N TYR A 37 -11.28 15.42 -1.70
CA TYR A 37 -11.79 14.06 -1.70
C TYR A 37 -12.37 13.66 -0.35
N ASN A 38 -13.37 12.77 -0.38
CA ASN A 38 -13.74 11.96 0.77
C ASN A 38 -12.88 10.70 0.75
N MET A 39 -12.00 10.54 1.73
CA MET A 39 -10.99 9.50 1.71
C MET A 39 -11.30 8.39 2.71
N PHE A 40 -11.35 7.16 2.20
CA PHE A 40 -11.49 5.93 2.96
C PHE A 40 -10.18 5.14 2.89
N VAL A 41 -9.64 4.81 4.05
CA VAL A 41 -8.37 4.07 4.17
C VAL A 41 -8.59 2.84 5.04
N PHE A 42 -8.38 1.65 4.50
CA PHE A 42 -8.69 0.44 5.24
C PHE A 42 -7.50 -0.50 5.46
N LEU A 43 -7.62 -1.26 6.55
CA LEU A 43 -6.75 -2.38 6.85
C LEU A 43 -7.44 -3.63 6.30
N ALA A 44 -6.89 -4.19 5.23
CA ALA A 44 -7.49 -5.27 4.44
C ALA A 44 -7.18 -6.65 5.06
N ASP A 45 -7.70 -6.91 6.26
CA ASP A 45 -7.43 -8.12 7.03
C ASP A 45 -8.07 -9.37 6.42
N GLN A 46 -9.27 -9.29 5.85
CA GLN A 46 -9.87 -10.40 5.11
C GLN A 46 -9.07 -10.74 3.85
N GLN A 47 -8.57 -9.74 3.14
CA GLN A 47 -7.70 -9.95 1.99
C GLN A 47 -6.35 -10.59 2.41
N ALA A 48 -5.84 -10.24 3.59
CA ALA A 48 -4.62 -10.85 4.11
C ALA A 48 -4.81 -12.36 4.41
N LEU A 49 -6.00 -12.79 4.81
CA LEU A 49 -6.31 -14.21 5.06
C LEU A 49 -6.30 -15.08 3.80
N THR A 50 -6.40 -14.52 2.60
CA THR A 50 -6.46 -15.29 1.36
C THR A 50 -5.21 -16.14 1.11
N ASP A 51 -4.06 -15.71 1.60
CA ASP A 51 -2.78 -16.42 1.53
C ASP A 51 -2.08 -16.59 2.89
N HIS A 52 -2.64 -16.06 3.98
CA HIS A 52 -2.14 -16.16 5.36
C HIS A 52 -3.17 -16.76 6.32
N ALA A 53 -4.06 -17.63 5.84
CA ALA A 53 -5.14 -18.20 6.65
C ALA A 53 -4.63 -18.97 7.90
N LYS A 54 -3.42 -19.55 7.84
CA LYS A 54 -2.79 -20.26 8.96
C LYS A 54 -2.04 -19.36 9.93
N GLU A 55 -1.92 -18.08 9.63
CA GLU A 55 -1.10 -17.08 10.32
C GLU A 55 -1.97 -15.91 10.82
N SER A 56 -3.20 -16.19 11.24
CA SER A 56 -4.18 -15.17 11.64
C SER A 56 -3.69 -14.29 12.80
N GLU A 57 -2.86 -14.81 13.70
CA GLU A 57 -2.28 -14.02 14.80
C GLU A 57 -1.35 -12.91 14.26
N ILE A 58 -0.59 -13.17 13.20
CA ILE A 58 0.25 -12.13 12.56
C ILE A 58 -0.62 -10.99 12.03
N ILE A 59 -1.76 -11.31 11.42
CA ILE A 59 -2.71 -10.33 10.92
C ILE A 59 -3.26 -9.50 12.07
N LYS A 60 -3.72 -10.15 13.13
CA LYS A 60 -4.26 -9.51 14.34
C LYS A 60 -3.26 -8.54 14.98
N GLU A 61 -2.02 -8.97 15.17
CA GLU A 61 -0.95 -8.13 15.71
C GLU A 61 -0.59 -6.97 14.77
N SER A 62 -0.72 -7.19 13.46
CA SER A 62 -0.38 -6.19 12.45
C SER A 62 -1.40 -5.07 12.34
N ILE A 63 -2.66 -5.27 12.73
CA ILE A 63 -3.71 -4.23 12.69
C ILE A 63 -3.25 -2.98 13.45
N GLY A 64 -2.85 -3.13 14.72
CA GLY A 64 -2.39 -2.01 15.53
C GLY A 64 -1.11 -1.36 14.98
N ASN A 65 -0.17 -2.18 14.48
CA ASN A 65 1.08 -1.68 13.90
C ASN A 65 0.85 -0.86 12.62
N VAL A 66 0.02 -1.35 11.70
CA VAL A 66 -0.30 -0.64 10.46
C VAL A 66 -1.11 0.63 10.74
N ALA A 67 -2.04 0.59 11.70
CA ALA A 67 -2.77 1.78 12.14
C ALA A 67 -1.82 2.86 12.70
N LEU A 68 -0.86 2.46 13.54
CA LEU A 68 0.20 3.36 14.03
C LEU A 68 1.03 3.94 12.89
N ASP A 69 1.40 3.11 11.90
CA ASP A 69 2.16 3.56 10.75
C ASP A 69 1.36 4.58 9.92
N TYR A 70 0.04 4.36 9.72
CA TYR A 70 -0.85 5.32 9.04
C TYR A 70 -0.90 6.68 9.75
N LEU A 71 -1.13 6.67 11.05
CA LEU A 71 -1.18 7.90 11.86
C LEU A 71 0.18 8.60 11.87
N SER A 72 1.26 7.85 11.98
CA SER A 72 2.61 8.40 12.09
C SER A 72 3.10 9.06 10.79
N VAL A 73 2.71 8.57 9.63
CA VAL A 73 3.03 9.23 8.34
C VAL A 73 2.17 10.48 8.10
N GLY A 74 1.11 10.70 8.87
CA GLY A 74 0.28 11.89 8.82
C GLY A 74 -1.13 11.68 8.24
N LEU A 75 -1.61 10.43 8.15
CA LEU A 75 -3.04 10.21 7.92
C LEU A 75 -3.82 10.65 9.16
N ASP A 76 -4.76 11.55 8.95
CA ASP A 76 -5.54 12.24 9.97
C ASP A 76 -6.97 11.66 10.01
N PRO A 77 -7.39 11.02 11.11
CA PRO A 77 -8.72 10.42 11.23
C PRO A 77 -9.87 11.45 11.27
N THR A 78 -9.56 12.75 11.36
CA THR A 78 -10.56 13.81 11.21
C THR A 78 -10.82 14.18 9.76
N LYS A 79 -9.91 13.81 8.84
CA LYS A 79 -9.99 14.09 7.40
C LYS A 79 -10.25 12.85 6.56
N SER A 80 -9.86 11.68 7.07
CA SER A 80 -9.97 10.39 6.37
C SER A 80 -10.62 9.37 7.28
N THR A 81 -11.53 8.55 6.74
CA THR A 81 -12.14 7.45 7.48
C THR A 81 -11.19 6.24 7.44
N ILE A 82 -10.58 5.91 8.59
CA ILE A 82 -9.66 4.77 8.71
C ILE A 82 -10.41 3.62 9.39
N PHE A 83 -10.47 2.42 8.74
CA PHE A 83 -11.29 1.32 9.21
C PHE A 83 -10.67 -0.07 8.96
N ILE A 84 -11.25 -1.09 9.58
CA ILE A 84 -10.87 -2.50 9.41
C ILE A 84 -11.89 -3.18 8.49
N GLN A 85 -11.42 -3.83 7.43
CA GLN A 85 -12.25 -4.46 6.40
C GLN A 85 -13.24 -5.48 6.98
N SER A 86 -12.80 -6.37 7.87
CA SER A 86 -13.66 -7.40 8.47
C SER A 86 -14.79 -6.86 9.35
N GLN A 87 -14.75 -5.58 9.73
CA GLN A 87 -15.82 -4.93 10.47
C GLN A 87 -16.98 -4.47 9.58
N ILE A 88 -16.88 -4.68 8.26
CA ILE A 88 -17.88 -4.32 7.26
C ILE A 88 -18.44 -5.61 6.60
N PRO A 89 -19.36 -6.33 7.25
CA PRO A 89 -19.89 -7.60 6.73
C PRO A 89 -20.61 -7.45 5.38
N GLU A 90 -21.08 -6.27 5.05
CA GLU A 90 -21.71 -5.90 3.78
C GLU A 90 -20.81 -6.20 2.57
N LEU A 91 -19.48 -6.13 2.74
CA LEU A 91 -18.51 -6.45 1.68
C LEU A 91 -18.55 -7.93 1.29
N ALA A 92 -18.74 -8.82 2.26
CA ALA A 92 -18.87 -10.24 2.01
C ALA A 92 -20.18 -10.57 1.26
N GLU A 93 -21.26 -9.90 1.60
CA GLU A 93 -22.56 -10.07 0.92
C GLU A 93 -22.48 -9.57 -0.53
N LEU A 94 -21.88 -8.39 -0.78
CA LEU A 94 -21.63 -7.88 -2.13
C LEU A 94 -20.74 -8.83 -2.95
N THR A 95 -19.69 -9.36 -2.33
CA THR A 95 -18.79 -10.35 -2.97
C THR A 95 -19.59 -11.56 -3.46
N MET A 96 -20.51 -12.08 -2.65
CA MET A 96 -21.37 -13.20 -3.03
C MET A 96 -22.24 -12.87 -4.23
N TYR A 97 -22.83 -11.67 -4.29
CA TYR A 97 -23.63 -11.25 -5.44
C TYR A 97 -22.79 -11.11 -6.71
N TYR A 98 -21.61 -10.52 -6.61
CA TYR A 98 -20.71 -10.32 -7.74
C TYR A 98 -20.12 -11.62 -8.30
N MET A 99 -19.96 -12.66 -7.46
CA MET A 99 -19.55 -13.99 -7.94
C MET A 99 -20.47 -14.57 -9.01
N ASN A 100 -21.74 -14.14 -9.04
CA ASN A 100 -22.70 -14.57 -10.07
C ASN A 100 -22.53 -13.82 -11.41
N LEU A 101 -21.72 -12.78 -11.45
CA LEU A 101 -21.48 -11.95 -12.64
C LEU A 101 -20.11 -12.22 -13.28
N VAL A 102 -19.27 -13.03 -12.65
CA VAL A 102 -17.89 -13.30 -13.11
C VAL A 102 -17.69 -14.78 -13.33
N SER A 103 -17.23 -15.16 -14.51
CA SER A 103 -16.89 -16.57 -14.77
C SER A 103 -15.53 -16.95 -14.20
N LEU A 104 -15.37 -18.22 -13.80
CA LEU A 104 -14.09 -18.79 -13.36
C LEU A 104 -12.98 -18.52 -14.38
N ALA A 105 -13.26 -18.74 -15.67
CA ALA A 105 -12.31 -18.49 -16.74
C ALA A 105 -11.86 -17.02 -16.83
N ARG A 106 -12.69 -16.06 -16.41
CA ARG A 106 -12.29 -14.64 -16.35
C ARG A 106 -11.31 -14.38 -15.23
N LEU A 107 -11.53 -14.98 -14.06
CA LEU A 107 -10.62 -14.89 -12.91
C LEU A 107 -9.25 -15.50 -13.25
N GLU A 108 -9.23 -16.70 -13.80
CA GLU A 108 -8.00 -17.40 -14.20
C GLU A 108 -7.20 -16.67 -15.28
N ARG A 109 -7.84 -15.86 -16.12
CA ARG A 109 -7.17 -15.05 -17.13
C ARG A 109 -6.66 -13.70 -16.64
N ASN A 110 -6.99 -13.28 -15.42
CA ASN A 110 -6.48 -12.03 -14.87
C ASN A 110 -4.95 -12.10 -14.74
N PRO A 111 -4.18 -11.18 -15.37
CA PRO A 111 -2.71 -11.24 -15.37
C PRO A 111 -2.10 -11.12 -13.99
N THR A 112 -2.67 -10.30 -13.10
CA THR A 112 -2.21 -10.14 -11.72
C THR A 112 -2.37 -11.44 -10.95
N VAL A 113 -3.55 -12.05 -11.01
CA VAL A 113 -3.85 -13.35 -10.37
C VAL A 113 -2.90 -14.44 -10.86
N LYS A 114 -2.67 -14.55 -12.17
CA LYS A 114 -1.72 -15.52 -12.75
C LYS A 114 -0.31 -15.36 -12.20
N THR A 115 0.17 -14.13 -12.17
CA THR A 115 1.52 -13.82 -11.68
C THR A 115 1.65 -14.17 -10.20
N GLU A 116 0.66 -13.82 -9.40
CA GLU A 116 0.67 -14.09 -7.96
C GLU A 116 0.56 -15.59 -7.65
N ILE A 117 -0.29 -16.36 -8.36
CA ILE A 117 -0.37 -17.82 -8.23
C ILE A 117 0.99 -18.45 -8.49
N ALA A 118 1.69 -18.04 -9.57
CA ALA A 118 3.01 -18.54 -9.89
C ALA A 118 4.05 -18.20 -8.81
N GLN A 119 4.02 -16.97 -8.27
CA GLN A 119 4.93 -16.53 -7.22
C GLN A 119 4.71 -17.24 -5.88
N LYS A 120 3.45 -17.55 -5.54
CA LYS A 120 3.09 -18.23 -4.29
C LYS A 120 3.36 -19.74 -4.30
N GLY A 121 3.55 -20.33 -5.48
CA GLY A 121 3.87 -21.75 -5.60
C GLY A 121 2.75 -22.69 -5.14
N PHE A 122 1.47 -22.30 -5.28
CA PHE A 122 0.33 -23.15 -4.87
C PHE A 122 0.21 -24.45 -5.66
N GLY A 123 0.85 -24.57 -6.83
CA GLY A 123 0.67 -25.71 -7.72
C GLY A 123 -0.78 -25.86 -8.16
N GLU A 124 -1.33 -27.07 -8.03
CA GLU A 124 -2.74 -27.36 -8.36
C GLU A 124 -3.71 -27.03 -7.21
N SER A 125 -3.21 -26.79 -5.99
CA SER A 125 -4.02 -26.55 -4.79
C SER A 125 -4.18 -25.07 -4.47
N ILE A 126 -4.81 -24.32 -5.38
CA ILE A 126 -5.07 -22.89 -5.18
C ILE A 126 -6.23 -22.74 -4.19
N PRO A 127 -6.06 -21.99 -3.07
CA PRO A 127 -7.18 -21.70 -2.18
C PRO A 127 -8.28 -20.92 -2.92
N THR A 128 -9.54 -21.32 -2.73
CA THR A 128 -10.68 -20.65 -3.39
C THR A 128 -10.72 -19.15 -3.07
N GLY A 129 -10.46 -18.75 -1.82
CA GLY A 129 -10.38 -17.35 -1.44
C GLY A 129 -9.33 -16.57 -2.21
N PHE A 130 -8.19 -17.21 -2.52
CA PHE A 130 -7.15 -16.58 -3.34
C PHE A 130 -7.57 -16.42 -4.80
N LEU A 131 -8.37 -17.31 -5.35
CA LEU A 131 -8.89 -17.16 -6.70
C LEU A 131 -10.00 -16.11 -6.79
N VAL A 132 -10.82 -15.98 -5.75
CA VAL A 132 -12.00 -15.10 -5.70
C VAL A 132 -11.65 -13.69 -5.22
N TYR A 133 -10.47 -13.45 -4.63
CA TYR A 133 -10.14 -12.13 -4.06
C TYR A 133 -10.33 -10.93 -5.01
N PRO A 134 -10.20 -11.05 -6.36
CA PRO A 134 -10.48 -9.92 -7.25
C PRO A 134 -11.94 -9.45 -7.20
N ILE A 135 -12.87 -10.38 -6.95
CA ILE A 135 -14.29 -10.05 -6.76
C ILE A 135 -14.50 -9.37 -5.42
N SER A 136 -13.86 -9.86 -4.36
CA SER A 136 -13.89 -9.22 -3.05
C SER A 136 -13.28 -7.81 -3.10
N GLN A 137 -12.18 -7.61 -3.82
CA GLN A 137 -11.61 -6.27 -4.02
C GLN A 137 -12.57 -5.34 -4.79
N ALA A 138 -13.31 -5.87 -5.76
CA ALA A 138 -14.34 -5.10 -6.43
C ALA A 138 -15.49 -4.70 -5.48
N ALA A 139 -15.87 -5.59 -4.54
CA ALA A 139 -16.84 -5.27 -3.50
C ALA A 139 -16.33 -4.19 -2.56
N ASP A 140 -15.05 -4.26 -2.12
CA ASP A 140 -14.41 -3.20 -1.32
C ASP A 140 -14.55 -1.83 -2.01
N ILE A 141 -14.26 -1.75 -3.30
CA ILE A 141 -14.24 -0.49 -4.06
C ILE A 141 -15.65 0.04 -4.30
N THR A 142 -16.55 -0.81 -4.75
CA THR A 142 -17.90 -0.41 -5.17
C THR A 142 -18.84 -0.15 -4.01
N ALA A 143 -18.63 -0.78 -2.84
CA ALA A 143 -19.40 -0.53 -1.62
C ALA A 143 -19.37 0.96 -1.20
N PHE A 144 -18.25 1.61 -1.44
CA PHE A 144 -18.05 3.03 -1.16
C PHE A 144 -18.33 3.93 -2.37
N LYS A 145 -18.74 3.36 -3.52
CA LYS A 145 -18.89 4.10 -4.79
C LYS A 145 -17.62 4.90 -5.11
N ALA A 146 -16.45 4.32 -4.87
CA ALA A 146 -15.18 5.00 -5.03
C ALA A 146 -14.96 5.44 -6.48
N ASN A 147 -14.66 6.73 -6.67
CA ASN A 147 -14.31 7.29 -7.95
C ASN A 147 -12.86 6.98 -8.31
N TYR A 148 -11.99 7.00 -7.30
CA TYR A 148 -10.55 6.87 -7.50
C TYR A 148 -9.94 5.84 -6.55
N VAL A 149 -8.98 5.08 -7.06
CA VAL A 149 -8.22 4.07 -6.28
C VAL A 149 -6.74 4.26 -6.54
N PRO A 150 -5.97 4.85 -5.62
CA PRO A 150 -4.51 4.94 -5.72
C PRO A 150 -3.88 3.55 -5.63
N VAL A 151 -3.25 3.11 -6.70
CA VAL A 151 -2.66 1.75 -6.83
C VAL A 151 -1.40 1.76 -7.68
N GLY A 152 -0.57 0.72 -7.53
CA GLY A 152 0.55 0.47 -8.42
C GLY A 152 0.11 0.04 -9.83
N ASN A 153 1.00 0.13 -10.81
CA ASN A 153 0.72 -0.25 -12.20
C ASN A 153 0.35 -1.75 -12.36
N ASP A 154 0.84 -2.61 -11.47
CA ASP A 154 0.51 -4.03 -11.41
C ASP A 154 -0.97 -4.30 -11.07
N GLN A 155 -1.68 -3.31 -10.51
CA GLN A 155 -3.09 -3.40 -10.15
C GLN A 155 -4.05 -2.92 -11.26
N LYS A 156 -3.55 -2.47 -12.41
CA LYS A 156 -4.40 -2.09 -13.56
C LYS A 156 -5.42 -3.17 -13.95
N PRO A 157 -5.04 -4.47 -14.04
CA PRO A 157 -6.01 -5.53 -14.35
C PRO A 157 -7.11 -5.71 -13.29
N MET A 158 -6.82 -5.36 -12.03
CA MET A 158 -7.77 -5.45 -10.92
C MET A 158 -8.79 -4.31 -11.00
N ILE A 159 -8.34 -3.09 -11.28
CA ILE A 159 -9.23 -1.94 -11.50
C ILE A 159 -10.15 -2.20 -12.71
N GLU A 160 -9.61 -2.71 -13.81
CA GLU A 160 -10.45 -3.03 -14.98
C GLU A 160 -11.46 -4.14 -14.67
N GLN A 161 -11.09 -5.16 -13.92
CA GLN A 161 -12.03 -6.19 -13.48
C GLN A 161 -13.14 -5.62 -12.58
N THR A 162 -12.82 -4.67 -11.69
CA THR A 162 -13.81 -3.95 -10.88
C THR A 162 -14.79 -3.17 -11.77
N ARG A 163 -14.29 -2.48 -12.80
CA ARG A 163 -15.10 -1.74 -13.78
C ARG A 163 -16.02 -2.68 -14.56
N GLU A 164 -15.51 -3.84 -14.99
CA GLU A 164 -16.29 -4.89 -15.66
C GLU A 164 -17.45 -5.37 -14.76
N ILE A 165 -17.19 -5.59 -13.47
CA ILE A 165 -18.21 -6.03 -12.50
C ILE A 165 -19.28 -4.95 -12.31
N ALA A 166 -18.87 -3.69 -12.09
CA ALA A 166 -19.80 -2.57 -11.92
C ALA A 166 -20.69 -2.41 -13.16
N ARG A 167 -20.10 -2.44 -14.35
CA ARG A 167 -20.79 -2.37 -15.64
C ARG A 167 -21.76 -3.52 -15.86
N SER A 168 -21.31 -4.75 -15.57
CA SER A 168 -22.14 -5.96 -15.67
C SER A 168 -23.34 -5.92 -14.72
N PHE A 169 -23.14 -5.48 -13.48
CA PHE A 169 -24.19 -5.32 -12.51
C PHE A 169 -25.24 -4.30 -12.99
N ASN A 170 -24.80 -3.07 -13.30
CA ASN A 170 -25.70 -2.00 -13.74
C ASN A 170 -26.49 -2.39 -14.99
N HIS A 171 -25.85 -3.08 -15.96
CA HIS A 171 -26.53 -3.59 -17.15
C HIS A 171 -27.55 -4.69 -16.83
N THR A 172 -27.18 -5.68 -16.02
CA THR A 172 -28.02 -6.83 -15.70
C THR A 172 -29.30 -6.43 -14.95
N TYR A 173 -29.18 -5.46 -14.03
CA TYR A 173 -30.27 -5.02 -13.17
C TYR A 173 -30.88 -3.68 -13.62
N HIS A 174 -30.51 -3.18 -14.81
CA HIS A 174 -31.05 -1.95 -15.43
C HIS A 174 -31.00 -0.73 -14.49
N CYS A 175 -29.85 -0.54 -13.83
CA CYS A 175 -29.63 0.54 -12.86
C CYS A 175 -28.30 1.28 -13.13
N ASP A 176 -28.03 2.32 -12.34
CA ASP A 176 -26.77 3.08 -12.35
C ASP A 176 -26.31 3.31 -10.90
N ILE A 177 -26.17 2.20 -10.15
CA ILE A 177 -25.85 2.23 -8.72
C ILE A 177 -24.34 2.15 -8.48
N LEU A 178 -23.65 1.25 -9.18
CA LEU A 178 -22.23 1.02 -9.00
C LEU A 178 -21.41 1.96 -9.87
N VAL A 179 -20.43 2.62 -9.26
CA VAL A 179 -19.50 3.54 -9.93
C VAL A 179 -18.34 2.74 -10.50
N GLU A 180 -17.98 3.01 -11.76
CA GLU A 180 -16.76 2.49 -12.35
C GLU A 180 -15.56 3.30 -11.83
N PRO A 181 -14.61 2.69 -11.09
CA PRO A 181 -13.49 3.43 -10.52
C PRO A 181 -12.42 3.74 -11.56
N GLU A 182 -11.64 4.79 -11.29
CA GLU A 182 -10.40 5.10 -11.99
C GLU A 182 -9.19 4.84 -11.09
N GLY A 183 -8.15 4.20 -11.64
CA GLY A 183 -6.89 4.02 -10.92
C GLY A 183 -6.06 5.31 -10.94
N ILE A 184 -5.54 5.73 -9.79
CA ILE A 184 -4.49 6.76 -9.72
C ILE A 184 -3.14 6.03 -9.65
N TYR A 185 -2.34 6.18 -10.70
CA TYR A 185 -1.05 5.50 -10.83
C TYR A 185 0.10 6.46 -10.59
N PRO A 186 1.24 5.99 -10.02
CA PRO A 186 2.41 6.81 -9.82
C PRO A 186 2.99 7.27 -11.17
N GLU A 187 3.34 8.55 -11.28
CA GLU A 187 3.98 9.11 -12.48
C GLU A 187 5.36 8.50 -12.76
N ASN A 188 6.06 8.10 -11.71
CA ASN A 188 7.37 7.47 -11.79
C ASN A 188 7.29 6.03 -11.28
N GLU A 189 7.42 5.05 -12.19
CA GLU A 189 7.41 3.63 -11.84
C GLU A 189 8.56 3.22 -10.91
N ALA A 190 9.71 3.88 -11.02
CA ALA A 190 10.87 3.61 -10.17
C ALA A 190 10.60 3.97 -8.69
N ALA A 191 9.82 5.03 -8.44
CA ALA A 191 9.42 5.40 -7.08
C ALA A 191 8.46 4.37 -6.45
N GLY A 192 7.64 3.67 -7.25
CA GLY A 192 6.70 2.64 -6.78
C GLY A 192 7.34 1.29 -6.41
N ARG A 193 8.62 1.08 -6.76
CA ARG A 193 9.34 -0.18 -6.53
C ARG A 193 10.70 0.05 -5.88
N LEU A 194 10.69 0.54 -4.63
CA LEU A 194 11.94 0.71 -3.90
C LEU A 194 12.67 -0.64 -3.77
N PRO A 195 13.92 -0.78 -4.26
CA PRO A 195 14.70 -2.00 -4.11
C PRO A 195 15.08 -2.21 -2.64
N GLY A 196 15.36 -3.47 -2.29
CA GLY A 196 15.91 -3.81 -0.98
C GLY A 196 17.32 -3.25 -0.78
N LEU A 197 17.75 -3.22 0.47
CA LEU A 197 19.09 -2.73 0.84
C LEU A 197 20.22 -3.57 0.25
N ASP A 198 19.92 -4.81 -0.11
CA ASP A 198 20.81 -5.81 -0.72
C ASP A 198 21.02 -5.64 -2.23
N GLY A 199 20.23 -4.77 -2.88
CA GLY A 199 20.31 -4.51 -4.31
C GLY A 199 19.76 -5.61 -5.23
N ASN A 200 19.28 -6.72 -4.67
CA ASN A 200 18.91 -7.90 -5.46
C ASN A 200 17.42 -7.99 -5.80
N ALA A 201 16.55 -7.52 -4.92
CA ALA A 201 15.12 -7.68 -5.05
C ALA A 201 14.37 -6.44 -4.52
N LYS A 202 13.07 -6.38 -4.83
CA LYS A 202 12.17 -5.40 -4.22
C LYS A 202 12.26 -5.51 -2.69
N MET A 203 12.20 -4.37 -2.00
CA MET A 203 12.11 -4.33 -0.55
C MET A 203 10.94 -5.20 -0.07
N SER A 204 11.20 -6.13 0.84
CA SER A 204 10.25 -7.11 1.31
C SER A 204 10.43 -7.41 2.79
N LYS A 205 9.31 -7.63 3.48
CA LYS A 205 9.29 -8.04 4.89
C LYS A 205 9.95 -9.41 5.08
N SER A 206 9.65 -10.36 4.21
CA SER A 206 10.14 -11.75 4.30
C SER A 206 11.64 -11.88 4.03
N LEU A 207 12.22 -10.98 3.23
CA LEU A 207 13.64 -10.98 2.94
C LEU A 207 14.48 -10.22 3.98
N GLY A 208 13.83 -9.47 4.88
CA GLY A 208 14.55 -8.67 5.89
C GLY A 208 15.43 -7.55 5.32
N ASN A 209 15.25 -7.22 4.03
CA ASN A 209 16.08 -6.28 3.27
C ASN A 209 15.51 -4.86 3.25
N GLY A 210 14.71 -4.50 4.25
CA GLY A 210 14.00 -3.22 4.28
C GLY A 210 14.20 -2.41 5.56
N ILE A 211 14.05 -1.09 5.45
CA ILE A 211 13.92 -0.17 6.57
C ILE A 211 12.43 0.00 6.88
N PHE A 212 12.02 -0.30 8.12
CA PHE A 212 10.62 -0.17 8.57
C PHE A 212 10.38 1.23 9.15
N LEU A 213 9.15 1.71 9.05
CA LEU A 213 8.76 3.00 9.62
C LEU A 213 8.86 2.99 11.17
N SER A 214 8.82 1.82 11.76
CA SER A 214 8.97 1.59 13.20
C SER A 214 10.40 1.36 13.67
N ASP A 215 11.41 1.35 12.77
CA ASP A 215 12.81 1.17 13.16
C ASP A 215 13.31 2.38 13.96
N ASP A 216 14.05 2.11 15.02
CA ASP A 216 14.75 3.15 15.75
C ASP A 216 15.97 3.69 14.98
N GLU A 217 16.51 4.80 15.42
CA GLU A 217 17.64 5.48 14.75
C GLU A 217 18.88 4.57 14.60
N ASP A 218 19.18 3.78 15.64
CA ASP A 218 20.33 2.87 15.61
C ASP A 218 20.13 1.72 14.62
N THR A 219 18.92 1.21 14.52
CA THR A 219 18.54 0.18 13.54
C THR A 219 18.61 0.73 12.12
N VAL A 220 18.06 1.93 11.87
CA VAL A 220 18.16 2.61 10.56
C VAL A 220 19.65 2.81 10.19
N ARG A 221 20.46 3.33 11.13
CA ARG A 221 21.91 3.52 10.92
C ARG A 221 22.60 2.22 10.55
N LYS A 222 22.38 1.14 11.29
CA LYS A 222 22.98 -0.19 10.99
C LYS A 222 22.59 -0.67 9.60
N LYS A 223 21.31 -0.55 9.25
CA LYS A 223 20.78 -0.95 7.94
C LYS A 223 21.38 -0.11 6.80
N VAL A 224 21.45 1.21 6.94
CA VAL A 224 22.08 2.08 5.93
C VAL A 224 23.56 1.77 5.78
N MET A 225 24.28 1.55 6.88
CA MET A 225 25.70 1.20 6.81
C MET A 225 25.96 -0.16 6.16
N SER A 226 24.98 -1.09 6.19
CA SER A 226 25.06 -2.40 5.52
C SER A 226 24.53 -2.40 4.08
N MET A 227 24.04 -1.28 3.54
CA MET A 227 23.52 -1.22 2.17
C MET A 227 24.56 -1.63 1.15
N TYR A 228 24.08 -2.33 0.12
CA TYR A 228 24.88 -2.72 -1.02
C TYR A 228 25.39 -1.49 -1.80
N THR A 229 26.68 -1.51 -2.11
CA THR A 229 27.38 -0.51 -2.93
C THR A 229 28.11 -1.20 -4.07
N ASP A 230 28.99 -0.51 -4.78
CA ASP A 230 29.80 -1.11 -5.83
C ASP A 230 30.86 -2.07 -5.23
N PRO A 231 30.81 -3.38 -5.53
CA PRO A 231 31.78 -4.34 -4.99
C PRO A 231 33.20 -4.14 -5.52
N ASN A 232 33.40 -3.39 -6.61
CA ASN A 232 34.68 -3.08 -7.18
C ASN A 232 35.35 -1.83 -6.57
N HIS A 233 34.58 -1.02 -5.83
CA HIS A 233 35.03 0.18 -5.13
C HIS A 233 35.69 -0.21 -3.79
N ILE A 234 36.88 -0.82 -3.86
CA ILE A 234 37.57 -1.37 -2.68
C ILE A 234 38.29 -0.28 -1.88
N ARG A 235 38.93 0.67 -2.59
CA ARG A 235 39.66 1.79 -1.99
C ARG A 235 38.93 3.09 -2.30
N VAL A 236 39.11 4.08 -1.44
CA VAL A 236 38.48 5.40 -1.64
C VAL A 236 38.90 6.07 -2.95
N GLU A 237 40.13 5.81 -3.39
CA GLU A 237 40.71 6.35 -4.61
C GLU A 237 40.21 5.66 -5.88
N ASP A 238 39.66 4.45 -5.76
CA ASP A 238 39.16 3.70 -6.92
C ASP A 238 37.92 4.41 -7.52
N PRO A 239 37.80 4.46 -8.86
CA PRO A 239 36.58 4.86 -9.51
C PRO A 239 35.43 3.92 -9.15
N GLY A 240 34.27 4.47 -8.75
CA GLY A 240 33.11 3.68 -8.40
C GLY A 240 31.98 3.77 -9.42
N GLN A 241 31.09 2.79 -9.44
CA GLN A 241 29.89 2.76 -10.27
C GLN A 241 28.66 3.23 -9.48
N ILE A 242 27.86 4.09 -10.08
CA ILE A 242 26.60 4.59 -9.50
C ILE A 242 25.48 3.61 -9.83
N GLU A 243 25.46 3.08 -11.05
CA GLU A 243 24.43 2.14 -11.48
C GLU A 243 24.50 0.85 -10.63
N GLY A 244 23.36 0.45 -10.08
CA GLY A 244 23.28 -0.68 -9.15
C GLY A 244 23.73 -0.37 -7.72
N ASN A 245 24.23 0.84 -7.44
CA ASN A 245 24.57 1.27 -6.09
C ASN A 245 23.33 1.75 -5.35
N MET A 246 22.91 1.01 -4.31
CA MET A 246 21.69 1.29 -3.59
C MET A 246 21.71 2.61 -2.84
N VAL A 247 22.87 3.07 -2.39
CA VAL A 247 22.99 4.35 -1.68
C VAL A 247 22.61 5.50 -2.60
N PHE A 248 23.16 5.55 -3.82
CA PHE A 248 22.80 6.61 -4.77
C PHE A 248 21.37 6.50 -5.26
N HIS A 249 20.86 5.28 -5.42
CA HIS A 249 19.45 5.08 -5.78
C HIS A 249 18.50 5.65 -4.72
N TYR A 250 18.79 5.43 -3.43
CA TYR A 250 17.99 6.01 -2.35
C TYR A 250 18.18 7.53 -2.22
N LEU A 251 19.39 8.05 -2.47
CA LEU A 251 19.64 9.50 -2.52
C LEU A 251 18.77 10.17 -3.60
N ASP A 252 18.59 9.55 -4.76
CA ASP A 252 17.73 10.06 -5.84
C ASP A 252 16.24 10.05 -5.48
N ILE A 253 15.79 9.10 -4.67
CA ILE A 253 14.39 8.99 -4.28
C ILE A 253 14.04 9.90 -3.10
N PHE A 254 14.92 10.01 -2.11
CA PHE A 254 14.66 10.72 -0.85
C PHE A 254 15.27 12.12 -0.82
N GLY A 255 16.25 12.42 -1.67
CA GLY A 255 16.83 13.74 -1.81
C GLY A 255 15.80 14.76 -2.26
N ARG A 256 15.81 15.92 -1.63
CA ARG A 256 14.96 17.06 -1.97
C ARG A 256 15.66 17.97 -2.99
N LYS A 257 14.98 18.98 -3.48
CA LYS A 257 15.55 19.95 -4.44
C LYS A 257 16.84 20.61 -3.92
N GLU A 258 16.90 20.90 -2.62
CA GLU A 258 18.08 21.46 -1.95
C GLU A 258 19.27 20.49 -1.93
N ASP A 259 19.05 19.20 -1.99
CA ASP A 259 20.11 18.17 -1.97
C ASP A 259 20.66 17.88 -3.38
N ALA A 260 19.97 18.29 -4.44
CA ALA A 260 20.25 17.87 -5.82
C ALA A 260 21.69 18.18 -6.25
N THR A 261 22.20 19.37 -5.92
CA THR A 261 23.57 19.78 -6.26
C THR A 261 24.59 18.89 -5.53
N THR A 262 24.42 18.70 -4.22
CA THR A 262 25.30 17.87 -3.41
C THR A 262 25.31 16.41 -3.88
N ILE A 263 24.14 15.87 -4.21
CA ILE A 263 24.01 14.49 -4.74
C ILE A 263 24.73 14.37 -6.08
N ALA A 264 24.59 15.33 -6.98
CA ALA A 264 25.27 15.36 -8.27
C ALA A 264 26.81 15.40 -8.10
N GLU A 265 27.30 16.30 -7.26
CA GLU A 265 28.74 16.40 -6.94
C GLU A 265 29.29 15.10 -6.31
N MET A 266 28.51 14.47 -5.41
CA MET A 266 28.89 13.20 -4.80
C MET A 266 28.97 12.08 -5.84
N LYS A 267 28.04 12.02 -6.80
CA LYS A 267 28.05 11.05 -7.90
C LYS A 267 29.29 11.21 -8.79
N GLU A 268 29.59 12.44 -9.22
CA GLU A 268 30.79 12.72 -10.01
C GLU A 268 32.07 12.38 -9.25
N HIS A 269 32.13 12.74 -7.96
CA HIS A 269 33.26 12.43 -7.11
C HIS A 269 33.47 10.93 -6.90
N TYR A 270 32.38 10.18 -6.72
CA TYR A 270 32.42 8.72 -6.58
C TYR A 270 32.89 8.04 -7.87
N GLN A 271 32.41 8.50 -9.03
CA GLN A 271 32.80 7.95 -10.33
C GLN A 271 34.27 8.19 -10.70
N ARG A 272 34.85 9.33 -10.31
CA ARG A 272 36.27 9.61 -10.56
C ARG A 272 37.24 9.05 -9.53
N GLY A 273 36.69 8.51 -8.42
CA GLY A 273 37.49 8.12 -7.24
C GLY A 273 37.70 9.28 -6.26
N GLY A 274 37.93 8.95 -5.00
CA GLY A 274 38.17 9.89 -3.90
C GLY A 274 36.99 10.06 -2.93
N LEU A 275 35.84 9.41 -3.16
CA LEU A 275 34.69 9.44 -2.26
C LEU A 275 34.33 8.03 -1.78
N GLY A 276 34.60 7.74 -0.51
CA GLY A 276 34.31 6.40 0.07
C GLY A 276 32.83 6.19 0.43
N ASP A 277 32.39 4.92 0.39
CA ASP A 277 31.02 4.49 0.69
C ASP A 277 30.49 4.95 2.04
N VAL A 278 31.32 4.97 3.07
CA VAL A 278 30.92 5.41 4.40
C VAL A 278 30.43 6.86 4.40
N LYS A 279 31.04 7.73 3.61
CA LYS A 279 30.64 9.14 3.51
C LYS A 279 29.32 9.29 2.79
N THR A 280 29.11 8.55 1.69
CA THR A 280 27.84 8.54 0.97
C THR A 280 26.69 7.97 1.82
N LYS A 281 26.95 6.88 2.57
CA LYS A 281 25.98 6.28 3.49
C LYS A 281 25.60 7.22 4.65
N ARG A 282 26.54 7.97 5.20
CA ARG A 282 26.25 8.97 6.23
C ARG A 282 25.35 10.09 5.70
N TYR A 283 25.61 10.56 4.49
CA TYR A 283 24.75 11.58 3.87
C TYR A 283 23.34 11.04 3.59
N LEU A 284 23.23 9.80 3.10
CA LEU A 284 21.93 9.15 2.97
C LEU A 284 21.20 9.03 4.31
N LEU A 285 21.92 8.68 5.38
CA LEU A 285 21.33 8.60 6.72
C LEU A 285 20.75 9.94 7.17
N GLU A 286 21.44 11.06 6.94
CA GLU A 286 20.94 12.40 7.24
C GLU A 286 19.65 12.72 6.47
N ILE A 287 19.61 12.36 5.18
CA ILE A 287 18.40 12.53 4.34
C ILE A 287 17.24 11.67 4.85
N LEU A 288 17.49 10.38 5.15
CA LEU A 288 16.45 9.48 5.65
C LEU A 288 15.93 9.90 7.03
N GLU A 289 16.79 10.37 7.92
CA GLU A 289 16.38 10.83 9.26
C GLU A 289 15.49 12.09 9.18
N ARG A 290 15.68 12.96 8.20
CA ARG A 290 14.76 14.09 7.96
C ARG A 290 13.31 13.64 7.68
N GLU A 291 13.13 12.49 7.07
CA GLU A 291 11.82 11.89 6.80
C GLU A 291 11.35 11.01 7.98
N LEU A 292 12.22 10.17 8.52
CA LEU A 292 11.87 9.14 9.49
C LEU A 292 11.75 9.66 10.94
N ALA A 293 12.56 10.64 11.35
CA ALA A 293 12.51 11.13 12.72
C ALA A 293 11.12 11.69 13.10
N PRO A 294 10.48 12.57 12.29
CA PRO A 294 9.12 13.03 12.59
C PRO A 294 8.07 11.92 12.59
N ILE A 295 8.22 10.91 11.73
CA ILE A 295 7.34 9.75 11.69
C ILE A 295 7.48 8.93 12.98
N ARG A 296 8.71 8.68 13.40
CA ARG A 296 9.05 7.96 14.63
C ARG A 296 8.51 8.66 15.88
N GLU A 297 8.68 9.98 15.97
CA GLU A 297 8.16 10.78 17.07
C GLU A 297 6.63 10.67 17.18
N ARG A 298 5.91 10.88 16.09
CA ARG A 298 4.44 10.70 16.06
C ARG A 298 4.03 9.28 16.42
N ARG A 299 4.77 8.27 15.91
CA ARG A 299 4.48 6.87 16.20
C ARG A 299 4.62 6.55 17.69
N LEU A 300 5.64 7.06 18.33
CA LEU A 300 5.85 6.90 19.76
C LEU A 300 4.75 7.59 20.57
N GLU A 301 4.26 8.75 20.11
CA GLU A 301 3.16 9.46 20.78
C GLU A 301 1.85 8.67 20.71
N TYR A 302 1.45 8.22 19.51
CA TYR A 302 0.24 7.41 19.35
C TYR A 302 0.34 6.05 20.08
N ALA A 303 1.52 5.46 20.16
CA ALA A 303 1.73 4.20 20.83
C ALA A 303 1.53 4.26 22.36
N LYS A 304 1.51 5.45 22.96
CA LYS A 304 1.23 5.62 24.40
C LYS A 304 -0.20 5.21 24.79
N ASP A 305 -1.16 5.34 23.88
CA ASP A 305 -2.55 4.93 24.09
C ASP A 305 -3.09 4.13 22.90
N MET A 306 -2.75 2.85 22.86
CA MET A 306 -3.31 1.93 21.87
C MET A 306 -4.82 1.77 21.96
N GLY A 307 -5.39 2.01 23.15
CA GLY A 307 -6.85 2.02 23.32
C GLY A 307 -7.51 3.12 22.49
N GLU A 308 -6.92 4.32 22.42
CA GLU A 308 -7.41 5.40 21.55
C GLU A 308 -7.28 5.05 20.07
N VAL A 309 -6.17 4.42 19.67
CA VAL A 309 -5.99 3.95 18.28
C VAL A 309 -7.09 2.95 17.88
N PHE A 310 -7.42 2.00 18.75
CA PHE A 310 -8.51 1.05 18.48
C PHE A 310 -9.90 1.69 18.53
N ARG A 311 -10.17 2.66 19.41
CA ARG A 311 -11.43 3.44 19.39
C ARG A 311 -11.58 4.23 18.10
N MET A 312 -10.50 4.81 17.58
CA MET A 312 -10.50 5.47 16.28
C MET A 312 -10.86 4.50 15.14
N LEU A 313 -10.26 3.30 15.12
CA LEU A 313 -10.58 2.26 14.12
C LEU A 313 -12.04 1.79 14.24
N GLU A 314 -12.56 1.61 15.45
CA GLU A 314 -13.95 1.24 15.70
C GLU A 314 -14.91 2.30 15.14
N LYS A 315 -14.68 3.56 15.48
CA LYS A 315 -15.46 4.69 14.97
C LYS A 315 -15.41 4.79 13.44
N GLY A 316 -14.22 4.64 12.85
CA GLY A 316 -14.05 4.63 11.41
C GLY A 316 -14.77 3.46 10.75
N SER A 317 -14.73 2.28 11.37
CA SER A 317 -15.44 1.09 10.88
C SER A 317 -16.97 1.27 10.92
N GLN A 318 -17.49 1.88 11.97
CA GLN A 318 -18.93 2.20 12.06
C GLN A 318 -19.35 3.15 10.95
N ALA A 319 -18.63 4.24 10.73
CA ALA A 319 -18.91 5.20 9.66
C ALA A 319 -18.79 4.56 8.26
N ALA A 320 -17.76 3.73 8.04
CA ALA A 320 -17.59 3.01 6.79
C ALA A 320 -18.72 2.01 6.54
N ARG A 321 -19.18 1.31 7.59
CA ARG A 321 -20.29 0.36 7.51
C ARG A 321 -21.62 1.02 7.14
N GLU A 322 -21.89 2.22 7.62
CA GLU A 322 -23.08 2.98 7.23
C GLU A 322 -23.11 3.24 5.72
N VAL A 323 -21.98 3.65 5.13
CA VAL A 323 -21.86 3.89 3.69
C VAL A 323 -22.01 2.59 2.89
N ALA A 324 -21.33 1.54 3.28
CA ALA A 324 -21.42 0.23 2.62
C ALA A 324 -22.84 -0.36 2.72
N GLY A 325 -23.50 -0.19 3.88
CA GLY A 325 -24.88 -0.62 4.10
C GLY A 325 -25.89 0.08 3.20
N GLN A 326 -25.71 1.37 2.94
CA GLN A 326 -26.55 2.09 1.98
C GLN A 326 -26.39 1.52 0.57
N THR A 327 -25.16 1.33 0.11
CA THR A 327 -24.91 0.76 -1.22
C THR A 327 -25.45 -0.66 -1.32
N LEU A 328 -25.27 -1.51 -0.30
CA LEU A 328 -25.82 -2.85 -0.27
C LEU A 328 -27.37 -2.83 -0.34
N ALA A 329 -28.03 -1.91 0.36
CA ALA A 329 -29.48 -1.77 0.30
C ALA A 329 -29.98 -1.40 -1.11
N GLU A 330 -29.30 -0.47 -1.80
CA GLU A 330 -29.59 -0.11 -3.19
C GLU A 330 -29.37 -1.31 -4.14
N VAL A 331 -28.27 -2.05 -3.95
CA VAL A 331 -27.96 -3.26 -4.71
C VAL A 331 -29.07 -4.30 -4.55
N LYS A 332 -29.50 -4.59 -3.32
CA LYS A 332 -30.58 -5.55 -3.04
C LYS A 332 -31.92 -5.10 -3.62
N GLU A 333 -32.19 -3.81 -3.61
CA GLU A 333 -33.39 -3.24 -4.22
C GLU A 333 -33.39 -3.42 -5.75
N ALA A 334 -32.30 -3.09 -6.43
CA ALA A 334 -32.15 -3.31 -7.87
C ALA A 334 -32.26 -4.79 -8.26
N MET A 335 -31.74 -5.69 -7.43
CA MET A 335 -31.84 -7.14 -7.61
C MET A 335 -33.23 -7.70 -7.31
N GLY A 336 -34.13 -6.92 -6.72
CA GLY A 336 -35.47 -7.37 -6.32
C GLY A 336 -35.48 -8.34 -5.13
N ILE A 337 -34.44 -8.30 -4.28
CA ILE A 337 -34.29 -9.19 -3.11
C ILE A 337 -34.34 -8.45 -1.77
N LYS A 338 -34.76 -7.19 -1.78
CA LYS A 338 -35.03 -6.42 -0.56
C LYS A 338 -36.49 -6.64 -0.16
N TYR A 339 -36.71 -7.54 0.78
CA TYR A 339 -38.04 -7.95 1.18
C TYR A 339 -38.62 -7.13 2.34
N PHE A 340 -37.76 -6.44 3.11
CA PHE A 340 -38.17 -5.68 4.30
C PHE A 340 -37.47 -4.33 4.38
#